data_98877593c900d17ecc00d9c7a86e068b
#
_entry.id   98877593c900d17ecc00d9c7a86e068b
#
_cell.length_a   1.000
_cell.length_b   1.000
_cell.length_c   1.000
_cell.angle_alpha   90.00
_cell.angle_beta   90.00
_cell.angle_gamma   90.00
#
_symmetry.space_group_name_H-M   'P 1'
#
loop_
_entity.id
_entity.type
_entity.pdbx_description
1 polymer ?
#
loop_
_entity_poly.entity_id
_entity_poly.type
_entity_poly.pdbx_seq_one_letter_code
_entity_poly.pdbx_strand_id
1 'polypeptide(L)'
;MKILHVDYDRLRTFGPIRSSWAEKMRFGFIRNNHYVRSFSDRDVAAFEAPLGVRALGYKAANRRLLEMVEGNEPDLIVIGHTDIITVDTLKLIRQRRPDCLLIHCNCDPLFVPSNSDRIAAFASVVDAVFVTTGLRDLRRYAGLGARLYYIPNPVEPTVEVLDNSQRTDLPIDLLFCSNATKFTKRLEMVKNIKDAVGGEMNFKTYGSFGEPPVWGPDYDKVLAQTRMALNLNRQEGDHWYTSDRMSQLGGNGVLQFAHSSGGFDEYVPAETLV
;
A
#
# COMPACT_ATOMS: atom_id res chain seq x y z
N MET A 1 -19.37 8.56 10.95
CA MET A 1 -18.66 9.75 10.48
C MET A 1 -18.82 9.88 8.96
N LYS A 2 -18.73 11.11 8.45
CA LYS A 2 -18.52 11.39 7.04
C LYS A 2 -17.03 11.42 6.74
N ILE A 3 -16.54 10.54 5.90
CA ILE A 3 -15.12 10.42 5.54
C ILE A 3 -14.93 10.85 4.08
N LEU A 4 -13.99 11.73 3.82
CA LEU A 4 -13.48 12.01 2.50
C LEU A 4 -12.13 11.31 2.33
N HIS A 5 -12.09 10.31 1.47
CA HIS A 5 -10.89 9.55 1.18
C HIS A 5 -10.25 10.05 -0.11
N VAL A 6 -9.07 10.62 0.00
CA VAL A 6 -8.29 11.23 -1.10
C VAL A 6 -7.14 10.30 -1.44
N ASP A 7 -7.24 9.59 -2.56
CA ASP A 7 -6.21 8.66 -3.03
C ASP A 7 -6.37 8.41 -4.53
N TYR A 8 -5.63 7.50 -5.12
CA TYR A 8 -5.69 7.19 -6.55
C TYR A 8 -6.55 5.94 -6.83
N ASP A 9 -7.79 6.13 -7.30
CA ASP A 9 -8.75 5.07 -7.62
C ASP A 9 -8.53 4.40 -8.99
N ARG A 10 -7.62 4.93 -9.82
CA ARG A 10 -7.27 4.37 -11.15
C ARG A 10 -8.44 4.30 -12.13
N LEU A 11 -9.37 5.27 -12.10
CA LEU A 11 -10.57 5.30 -12.94
C LEU A 11 -10.28 5.29 -14.45
N ARG A 12 -9.05 5.60 -14.86
CA ARG A 12 -8.60 5.62 -16.25
C ARG A 12 -7.76 4.41 -16.64
N THR A 13 -7.61 3.44 -15.74
CA THR A 13 -6.83 2.23 -16.00
C THR A 13 -7.79 1.11 -16.38
N PHE A 14 -7.63 0.58 -17.58
CA PHE A 14 -8.40 -0.55 -18.10
C PHE A 14 -7.48 -1.76 -18.24
N GLY A 15 -8.00 -2.94 -17.93
CA GLY A 15 -7.27 -4.20 -17.98
C GLY A 15 -6.99 -4.79 -16.60
N PRO A 16 -6.08 -5.78 -16.50
CA PRO A 16 -5.82 -6.50 -15.26
C PRO A 16 -5.19 -5.60 -14.22
N ILE A 17 -5.99 -5.22 -13.23
CA ILE A 17 -5.53 -4.51 -12.03
C ILE A 17 -5.99 -5.28 -10.80
N ARG A 18 -5.25 -5.15 -9.72
CA ARG A 18 -5.64 -5.68 -8.42
C ARG A 18 -6.16 -4.54 -7.56
N SER A 19 -7.05 -4.87 -6.62
CA SER A 19 -7.52 -3.91 -5.62
C SER A 19 -6.35 -3.22 -4.92
N SER A 20 -6.41 -1.90 -4.90
CA SER A 20 -5.36 -1.08 -4.32
C SER A 20 -5.52 -0.96 -2.81
N TRP A 21 -4.48 -0.50 -2.13
CA TRP A 21 -4.52 -0.10 -0.73
C TRP A 21 -5.67 0.89 -0.45
N ALA A 22 -5.87 1.86 -1.36
CA ALA A 22 -6.95 2.84 -1.28
C ALA A 22 -8.35 2.20 -1.24
N GLU A 23 -8.61 1.22 -2.12
CA GLU A 23 -9.90 0.52 -2.16
C GLU A 23 -10.14 -0.29 -0.89
N LYS A 24 -9.13 -1.02 -0.41
CA LYS A 24 -9.23 -1.81 0.81
C LYS A 24 -9.52 -0.93 2.03
N MET A 25 -8.84 0.21 2.16
CA MET A 25 -9.13 1.18 3.22
C MET A 25 -10.57 1.71 3.13
N ARG A 26 -11.03 2.06 1.93
CA ARG A 26 -12.39 2.53 1.71
C ARG A 26 -13.43 1.48 2.11
N PHE A 27 -13.22 0.22 1.73
CA PHE A 27 -14.11 -0.88 2.13
C PHE A 27 -14.12 -1.08 3.64
N GLY A 28 -12.96 -0.98 4.29
CA GLY A 28 -12.86 -1.04 5.75
C GLY A 28 -13.65 0.07 6.44
N PHE A 29 -13.60 1.29 5.96
CA PHE A 29 -14.42 2.39 6.50
C PHE A 29 -15.91 2.14 6.31
N ILE A 30 -16.35 1.66 5.13
CA ILE A 30 -17.76 1.34 4.86
C ILE A 30 -18.26 0.22 5.79
N ARG A 31 -17.47 -0.85 6.00
CA ARG A 31 -17.81 -1.94 6.94
C ARG A 31 -17.96 -1.45 8.37
N ASN A 32 -17.23 -0.42 8.75
CA ASN A 32 -17.37 0.21 10.06
C ASN A 32 -18.49 1.26 10.11
N ASN A 33 -19.46 1.19 9.18
CA ASN A 33 -20.62 2.05 9.10
C ASN A 33 -20.31 3.54 8.97
N HIS A 34 -19.26 3.89 8.21
CA HIS A 34 -18.97 5.27 7.87
C HIS A 34 -19.51 5.62 6.48
N TYR A 35 -20.00 6.84 6.29
CA TYR A 35 -20.29 7.38 4.98
C TYR A 35 -18.99 7.82 4.32
N VAL A 36 -18.63 7.21 3.19
CA VAL A 36 -17.34 7.46 2.52
C VAL A 36 -17.54 8.05 1.13
N ARG A 37 -16.91 9.19 0.88
CA ARG A 37 -16.74 9.77 -0.46
C ARG A 37 -15.28 9.62 -0.87
N SER A 38 -15.06 9.25 -2.14
CA SER A 38 -13.71 9.18 -2.72
C SER A 38 -13.42 10.43 -3.56
N PHE A 39 -12.17 10.86 -3.50
CA PHE A 39 -11.59 11.85 -4.41
C PHE A 39 -10.34 11.23 -5.04
N SER A 40 -10.45 10.83 -6.31
CA SER A 40 -9.30 10.27 -7.05
C SER A 40 -8.44 11.39 -7.60
N ASP A 41 -7.42 11.78 -6.86
CA ASP A 41 -6.59 12.96 -7.13
C ASP A 41 -5.99 13.00 -8.54
N ARG A 42 -5.36 11.89 -8.95
CA ARG A 42 -4.67 11.77 -10.25
C ARG A 42 -5.65 11.70 -11.41
N ASP A 43 -6.80 11.04 -11.21
CA ASP A 43 -7.84 10.98 -12.23
C ASP A 43 -8.49 12.34 -12.40
N VAL A 44 -8.82 13.03 -11.31
CA VAL A 44 -9.37 14.39 -11.36
C VAL A 44 -8.39 15.35 -12.04
N ALA A 45 -7.09 15.30 -11.71
CA ALA A 45 -6.09 16.10 -12.39
C ALA A 45 -6.06 15.84 -13.90
N ALA A 46 -6.21 14.61 -14.33
CA ALA A 46 -6.25 14.25 -15.74
C ALA A 46 -7.57 14.66 -16.42
N PHE A 47 -8.72 14.56 -15.74
CA PHE A 47 -10.02 14.98 -16.27
C PHE A 47 -10.13 16.50 -16.45
N GLU A 48 -9.57 17.26 -15.53
CA GLU A 48 -9.56 18.74 -15.58
C GLU A 48 -8.48 19.29 -16.54
N ALA A 49 -7.59 18.47 -17.01
CA ALA A 49 -6.47 18.90 -17.83
C ALA A 49 -6.78 18.85 -19.32
N PRO A 50 -6.32 19.82 -20.13
CA PRO A 50 -6.34 19.71 -21.59
C PRO A 50 -5.66 18.41 -22.04
N LEU A 51 -6.29 17.70 -22.99
CA LEU A 51 -5.80 16.44 -23.54
C LEU A 51 -5.54 15.33 -22.51
N GLY A 52 -6.05 15.46 -21.29
CA GLY A 52 -5.84 14.50 -20.22
C GLY A 52 -4.39 14.43 -19.68
N VAL A 53 -3.60 15.48 -19.92
CA VAL A 53 -2.21 15.56 -19.42
C VAL A 53 -2.22 15.96 -17.94
N ARG A 54 -2.10 14.98 -17.06
CA ARG A 54 -2.24 15.11 -15.60
C ARG A 54 -1.49 16.33 -15.00
N ALA A 55 -0.26 16.58 -15.44
CA ALA A 55 0.55 17.68 -14.93
C ALA A 55 -0.11 19.07 -15.12
N LEU A 56 -0.92 19.25 -16.16
CA LEU A 56 -1.63 20.49 -16.43
C LEU A 56 -2.88 20.67 -15.56
N GLY A 57 -3.36 19.61 -14.94
CA GLY A 57 -4.57 19.62 -14.10
C GLY A 57 -4.33 19.76 -12.60
N TYR A 58 -3.10 19.86 -12.13
CA TYR A 58 -2.77 19.90 -10.69
C TYR A 58 -3.49 21.00 -9.92
N LYS A 59 -3.47 22.23 -10.44
CA LYS A 59 -4.17 23.36 -9.82
C LYS A 59 -5.69 23.15 -9.76
N ALA A 60 -6.25 22.61 -10.84
CA ALA A 60 -7.68 22.34 -10.91
C ALA A 60 -8.07 21.22 -9.93
N ALA A 61 -7.29 20.14 -9.82
CA ALA A 61 -7.55 19.06 -8.87
C ALA A 61 -7.54 19.56 -7.41
N ASN A 62 -6.58 20.40 -7.04
CA ASN A 62 -6.54 21.02 -5.70
C ASN A 62 -7.77 21.90 -5.43
N ARG A 63 -8.21 22.70 -6.40
CA ARG A 63 -9.45 23.46 -6.30
C ARG A 63 -10.67 22.55 -6.15
N ARG A 64 -10.79 21.50 -6.96
CA ARG A 64 -11.88 20.51 -6.85
C ARG A 64 -11.93 19.81 -5.50
N LEU A 65 -10.76 19.54 -4.92
CA LEU A 65 -10.73 19.00 -3.56
C LEU A 65 -11.33 19.98 -2.55
N LEU A 66 -10.99 21.25 -2.62
CA LEU A 66 -11.58 22.28 -1.75
C LEU A 66 -13.11 22.39 -1.93
N GLU A 67 -13.60 22.42 -3.18
CA GLU A 67 -15.03 22.42 -3.50
C GLU A 67 -15.73 21.16 -2.90
N MET A 68 -15.08 19.99 -2.99
CA MET A 68 -15.61 18.75 -2.42
C MET A 68 -15.65 18.77 -0.89
N VAL A 69 -14.62 19.32 -0.24
CA VAL A 69 -14.59 19.50 1.21
C VAL A 69 -15.72 20.41 1.68
N GLU A 70 -15.95 21.53 0.99
CA GLU A 70 -17.04 22.46 1.29
C GLU A 70 -18.42 21.84 1.08
N GLY A 71 -18.62 21.12 -0.03
CA GLY A 71 -19.91 20.51 -0.36
C GLY A 71 -20.28 19.27 0.44
N ASN A 72 -19.29 18.53 0.99
CA ASN A 72 -19.56 17.30 1.76
C ASN A 72 -19.42 17.48 3.27
N GLU A 73 -18.75 18.51 3.73
CA GLU A 73 -18.49 18.76 5.17
C GLU A 73 -18.04 17.49 5.90
N PRO A 74 -16.88 16.89 5.54
CA PRO A 74 -16.40 15.68 6.15
C PRO A 74 -15.99 15.91 7.62
N ASP A 75 -16.18 14.87 8.45
CA ASP A 75 -15.65 14.83 9.82
C ASP A 75 -14.17 14.43 9.81
N LEU A 76 -13.78 13.63 8.81
CA LEU A 76 -12.42 13.10 8.62
C LEU A 76 -12.03 13.15 7.15
N ILE A 77 -10.83 13.66 6.87
CA ILE A 77 -10.18 13.56 5.56
C ILE A 77 -8.98 12.65 5.69
N VAL A 78 -8.97 11.58 4.89
CA VAL A 78 -7.85 10.63 4.81
C VAL A 78 -7.11 10.88 3.51
N ILE A 79 -5.88 11.40 3.62
CA ILE A 79 -5.00 11.62 2.47
C ILE A 79 -4.08 10.41 2.32
N GLY A 80 -4.29 9.62 1.28
CA GLY A 80 -3.46 8.48 0.92
C GLY A 80 -2.20 8.87 0.16
N HIS A 81 -1.75 7.98 -0.72
CA HIS A 81 -0.57 8.24 -1.55
C HIS A 81 -0.89 9.21 -2.69
N THR A 82 -0.66 10.50 -2.47
CA THR A 82 -0.86 11.56 -3.45
C THR A 82 0.43 12.29 -3.82
N ASP A 83 0.58 12.61 -5.10
CA ASP A 83 1.60 13.51 -5.65
C ASP A 83 0.98 14.80 -6.23
N ILE A 84 -0.35 14.95 -6.10
CA ILE A 84 -1.13 16.04 -6.66
C ILE A 84 -1.49 17.08 -5.59
N ILE A 85 -1.91 16.59 -4.40
CA ILE A 85 -2.39 17.48 -3.35
C ILE A 85 -1.23 18.18 -2.67
N THR A 86 -1.34 19.51 -2.57
CA THR A 86 -0.28 20.36 -2.02
C THR A 86 -0.49 20.64 -0.53
N VAL A 87 0.60 20.94 0.17
CA VAL A 87 0.58 21.40 1.58
C VAL A 87 -0.29 22.65 1.72
N ASP A 88 -0.25 23.57 0.77
CA ASP A 88 -1.05 24.80 0.81
C ASP A 88 -2.55 24.49 0.72
N THR A 89 -2.94 23.51 -0.08
CA THR A 89 -4.33 23.02 -0.12
C THR A 89 -4.76 22.46 1.24
N LEU A 90 -3.90 21.67 1.89
CA LEU A 90 -4.18 21.14 3.23
C LEU A 90 -4.29 22.25 4.29
N LYS A 91 -3.44 23.29 4.21
CA LYS A 91 -3.54 24.48 5.07
C LYS A 91 -4.87 25.22 4.87
N LEU A 92 -5.32 25.38 3.62
CA LEU A 92 -6.61 25.99 3.31
C LEU A 92 -7.78 25.16 3.86
N ILE A 93 -7.71 23.83 3.76
CA ILE A 93 -8.70 22.95 4.37
C ILE A 93 -8.74 23.15 5.88
N ARG A 94 -7.59 23.17 6.54
CA ARG A 94 -7.48 23.40 7.99
C ARG A 94 -8.08 24.75 8.42
N GLN A 95 -7.87 25.80 7.62
CA GLN A 95 -8.44 27.14 7.90
C GLN A 95 -9.95 27.17 7.77
N ARG A 96 -10.50 26.50 6.73
CA ARG A 96 -11.93 26.50 6.43
C ARG A 96 -12.73 25.51 7.30
N ARG A 97 -12.10 24.42 7.70
CA ARG A 97 -12.70 23.33 8.49
C ARG A 97 -11.80 22.94 9.66
N PRO A 98 -11.66 23.81 10.68
CA PRO A 98 -10.77 23.58 11.81
C PRO A 98 -11.14 22.35 12.63
N ASP A 99 -12.42 21.97 12.67
CA ASP A 99 -12.94 20.81 13.42
C ASP A 99 -12.82 19.49 12.65
N CYS A 100 -12.50 19.52 11.36
CA CYS A 100 -12.30 18.32 10.57
C CYS A 100 -10.96 17.69 10.86
N LEU A 101 -10.95 16.40 11.19
CA LEU A 101 -9.70 15.64 11.34
C LEU A 101 -9.05 15.43 9.96
N LEU A 102 -7.75 15.69 9.90
CA LEU A 102 -6.96 15.52 8.68
C LEU A 102 -5.82 14.56 8.96
N ILE A 103 -5.81 13.41 8.30
CA ILE A 103 -4.77 12.40 8.47
C ILE A 103 -4.10 12.06 7.14
N HIS A 104 -2.83 11.67 7.20
CA HIS A 104 -2.09 11.16 6.06
C HIS A 104 -1.73 9.69 6.26
N CYS A 105 -1.95 8.89 5.23
CA CYS A 105 -1.60 7.47 5.20
C CYS A 105 -0.56 7.21 4.10
N ASN A 106 0.58 6.64 4.46
CA ASN A 106 1.63 6.27 3.52
C ASN A 106 1.91 4.76 3.55
N CYS A 107 1.70 4.10 2.41
CA CYS A 107 1.97 2.67 2.24
C CYS A 107 3.29 2.36 1.50
N ASP A 108 4.03 3.38 1.11
CA ASP A 108 5.28 3.24 0.37
C ASP A 108 6.51 3.28 1.28
N PRO A 109 7.62 2.65 0.86
CA PRO A 109 8.83 2.54 1.68
C PRO A 109 9.51 3.90 1.92
N LEU A 110 10.04 4.08 3.13
CA LEU A 110 10.67 5.32 3.59
C LEU A 110 12.07 5.56 2.99
N PHE A 111 12.71 4.55 2.42
CA PHE A 111 14.00 4.73 1.73
C PHE A 111 13.86 5.44 0.38
N VAL A 112 12.63 5.63 -0.11
CA VAL A 112 12.37 6.46 -1.31
C VAL A 112 12.25 7.91 -0.87
N PRO A 113 13.18 8.82 -1.27
CA PRO A 113 13.22 10.19 -0.75
C PRO A 113 11.90 10.96 -0.90
N SER A 114 11.24 10.85 -2.07
CA SER A 114 9.97 11.54 -2.32
C SER A 114 8.84 11.14 -1.36
N ASN A 115 8.85 9.91 -0.85
CA ASN A 115 7.87 9.47 0.16
C ASN A 115 8.19 10.09 1.52
N SER A 116 9.47 10.05 1.91
CA SER A 116 9.97 10.64 3.14
C SER A 116 9.70 12.16 3.20
N ASP A 117 10.00 12.86 2.11
CA ASP A 117 9.80 14.32 1.98
C ASP A 117 8.32 14.69 2.07
N ARG A 118 7.44 13.89 1.45
CA ARG A 118 5.98 14.08 1.53
C ARG A 118 5.46 13.89 2.95
N ILE A 119 5.89 12.84 3.64
CA ILE A 119 5.52 12.61 5.03
C ILE A 119 5.94 13.81 5.89
N ALA A 120 7.17 14.27 5.76
CA ALA A 120 7.69 15.41 6.50
C ALA A 120 6.87 16.69 6.23
N ALA A 121 6.56 16.96 4.96
CA ALA A 121 5.78 18.12 4.56
C ALA A 121 4.34 18.08 5.11
N PHE A 122 3.67 16.92 5.00
CA PHE A 122 2.29 16.77 5.46
C PHE A 122 2.17 16.75 6.98
N ALA A 123 3.13 16.16 7.69
CA ALA A 123 3.16 16.10 9.15
C ALA A 123 3.12 17.50 9.81
N SER A 124 3.47 18.56 9.10
CA SER A 124 3.36 19.94 9.59
C SER A 124 1.93 20.50 9.60
N VAL A 125 0.96 19.79 8.97
CA VAL A 125 -0.41 20.32 8.75
C VAL A 125 -1.50 19.36 9.21
N VAL A 126 -1.24 18.03 9.12
CA VAL A 126 -2.22 17.00 9.50
C VAL A 126 -2.18 16.69 10.98
N ASP A 127 -3.25 16.11 11.52
CA ASP A 127 -3.35 15.71 12.93
C ASP A 127 -2.56 14.42 13.22
N ALA A 128 -2.54 13.49 12.24
CA ALA A 128 -1.82 12.24 12.36
C ALA A 128 -1.29 11.73 11.03
N VAL A 129 -0.19 10.98 11.10
CA VAL A 129 0.39 10.25 9.97
C VAL A 129 0.44 8.77 10.31
N PHE A 130 -0.09 7.94 9.43
CA PHE A 130 -0.05 6.48 9.50
C PHE A 130 0.88 5.95 8.42
N VAL A 131 1.82 5.08 8.79
CA VAL A 131 2.85 4.56 7.87
C VAL A 131 2.99 3.05 8.01
N THR A 132 3.22 2.37 6.91
CA THR A 132 3.44 0.91 6.88
C THR A 132 4.88 0.50 7.24
N THR A 133 5.64 1.41 7.85
CA THR A 133 6.97 1.18 8.44
C THR A 133 6.91 1.42 9.95
N GLY A 134 7.58 0.59 10.74
CA GLY A 134 7.45 0.59 12.19
C GLY A 134 8.06 1.82 12.88
N LEU A 135 7.71 1.97 14.15
CA LEU A 135 7.97 3.17 14.95
C LEU A 135 9.44 3.56 15.06
N ARG A 136 10.38 2.59 14.99
CA ARG A 136 11.82 2.88 15.03
C ARG A 136 12.24 3.85 13.93
N ASP A 137 11.74 3.62 12.71
CA ASP A 137 12.07 4.45 11.54
C ASP A 137 11.24 5.73 11.47
N LEU A 138 10.07 5.75 12.12
CA LEU A 138 9.21 6.94 12.20
C LEU A 138 9.76 8.03 13.13
N ARG A 139 10.68 7.72 14.03
CA ARG A 139 11.28 8.70 14.96
C ARG A 139 11.88 9.92 14.25
N ARG A 140 12.32 9.76 13.00
CA ARG A 140 12.85 10.86 12.18
C ARG A 140 11.86 11.99 11.89
N TYR A 141 10.55 11.73 12.03
CA TYR A 141 9.48 12.70 11.84
C TYR A 141 8.92 13.27 13.16
N ALA A 142 9.48 12.86 14.28
CA ALA A 142 9.07 13.36 15.58
C ALA A 142 9.26 14.89 15.68
N GLY A 143 8.30 15.57 16.28
CA GLY A 143 8.35 17.04 16.45
C GLY A 143 7.87 17.86 15.24
N LEU A 144 7.43 17.23 14.14
CA LEU A 144 6.88 17.94 12.98
C LEU A 144 5.41 18.40 13.15
N GLY A 145 4.77 18.06 14.26
CA GLY A 145 3.40 18.49 14.61
C GLY A 145 2.41 17.33 14.64
N ALA A 146 2.38 16.45 13.64
CA ALA A 146 1.48 15.32 13.61
C ALA A 146 1.85 14.21 14.60
N ARG A 147 0.84 13.47 15.08
CA ARG A 147 1.04 12.19 15.75
C ARG A 147 1.42 11.13 14.73
N LEU A 148 2.34 10.22 15.08
CA LEU A 148 2.87 9.20 14.19
C LEU A 148 2.40 7.82 14.63
N TYR A 149 1.88 7.04 13.69
CA TYR A 149 1.38 5.70 13.95
C TYR A 149 1.86 4.72 12.89
N TYR A 150 2.12 3.49 13.33
CA TYR A 150 2.28 2.35 12.45
C TYR A 150 0.91 1.78 12.07
N ILE A 151 0.75 1.40 10.81
CA ILE A 151 -0.40 0.66 10.30
C ILE A 151 0.10 -0.39 9.30
N PRO A 152 -0.21 -1.68 9.45
CA PRO A 152 0.11 -2.67 8.42
C PRO A 152 -0.74 -2.44 7.17
N ASN A 153 -0.30 -2.99 6.03
CA ASN A 153 -1.16 -3.02 4.85
C ASN A 153 -2.44 -3.81 5.14
N PRO A 154 -3.62 -3.30 4.74
CA PRO A 154 -4.90 -3.94 5.06
C PRO A 154 -5.12 -5.23 4.27
N VAL A 155 -5.77 -6.18 4.91
CA VAL A 155 -6.44 -7.31 4.27
C VAL A 155 -7.91 -6.96 4.09
N GLU A 156 -8.48 -7.27 2.94
CA GLU A 156 -9.89 -7.03 2.63
C GLU A 156 -10.55 -8.37 2.28
N PRO A 157 -11.49 -8.87 3.12
CA PRO A 157 -12.07 -10.21 2.94
C PRO A 157 -12.84 -10.43 1.63
N THR A 158 -13.21 -9.36 0.92
CA THR A 158 -13.83 -9.47 -0.42
C THR A 158 -12.82 -9.51 -1.55
N VAL A 159 -11.55 -9.29 -1.24
CA VAL A 159 -10.41 -9.29 -2.18
C VAL A 159 -9.51 -10.50 -1.92
N GLU A 160 -9.10 -10.69 -0.68
CA GLU A 160 -8.33 -11.87 -0.24
C GLU A 160 -9.32 -12.94 0.20
N VAL A 161 -9.82 -13.73 -0.77
CA VAL A 161 -10.92 -14.68 -0.57
C VAL A 161 -10.48 -16.14 -0.45
N LEU A 162 -9.18 -16.42 -0.62
CA LEU A 162 -8.64 -17.77 -0.55
C LEU A 162 -8.34 -18.14 0.91
N ASP A 163 -8.40 -19.44 1.21
CA ASP A 163 -7.97 -20.02 2.49
C ASP A 163 -6.99 -21.17 2.23
N ASN A 164 -5.82 -20.80 1.73
CA ASN A 164 -4.79 -21.79 1.36
C ASN A 164 -4.22 -22.52 2.57
N SER A 165 -4.33 -21.94 3.77
CA SER A 165 -3.83 -22.56 5.00
C SER A 165 -4.53 -23.87 5.33
N GLN A 166 -5.77 -24.08 4.85
CA GLN A 166 -6.57 -25.28 5.05
C GLN A 166 -6.42 -26.31 3.91
N ARG A 167 -5.61 -25.99 2.88
CA ARG A 167 -5.50 -26.81 1.67
C ARG A 167 -4.20 -27.63 1.63
N THR A 168 -4.33 -28.86 1.16
CA THR A 168 -3.19 -29.79 0.99
C THR A 168 -2.84 -30.05 -0.49
N ASP A 169 -3.74 -29.65 -1.40
CA ASP A 169 -3.66 -29.92 -2.85
C ASP A 169 -3.01 -28.79 -3.66
N LEU A 170 -2.11 -28.02 -3.03
CA LEU A 170 -1.48 -26.85 -3.64
C LEU A 170 -0.21 -27.25 -4.39
N PRO A 171 -0.18 -27.14 -5.73
CA PRO A 171 0.93 -27.63 -6.56
C PRO A 171 2.19 -26.74 -6.51
N ILE A 172 2.07 -25.46 -6.13
CA ILE A 172 3.22 -24.56 -6.00
C ILE A 172 3.68 -24.57 -4.55
N ASP A 173 4.83 -25.18 -4.31
CA ASP A 173 5.39 -25.23 -2.95
C ASP A 173 5.93 -23.89 -2.51
N LEU A 174 6.67 -23.20 -3.37
CA LEU A 174 7.26 -21.90 -3.07
C LEU A 174 7.06 -20.92 -4.25
N LEU A 175 6.62 -19.71 -3.95
CA LEU A 175 6.36 -18.66 -4.91
C LEU A 175 7.24 -17.43 -4.66
N PHE A 176 7.74 -16.82 -5.73
CA PHE A 176 8.25 -15.45 -5.70
C PHE A 176 7.69 -14.64 -6.86
N CYS A 177 6.90 -13.59 -6.56
CA CYS A 177 6.41 -12.64 -7.54
C CYS A 177 7.09 -11.27 -7.35
N SER A 178 7.57 -10.70 -8.44
CA SER A 178 8.15 -9.36 -8.44
C SER A 178 7.88 -8.66 -9.78
N ASN A 179 8.29 -7.40 -9.88
CA ASN A 179 8.38 -6.67 -11.15
C ASN A 179 9.79 -6.07 -11.24
N ALA A 180 10.79 -6.94 -11.20
CA ALA A 180 12.19 -6.55 -11.18
C ALA A 180 12.80 -6.66 -12.58
N THR A 181 13.02 -5.52 -13.22
CA THR A 181 13.66 -5.45 -14.54
C THR A 181 15.19 -5.55 -14.50
N LYS A 182 15.79 -5.40 -13.32
CA LYS A 182 17.24 -5.46 -13.11
C LYS A 182 17.58 -6.45 -12.01
N PHE A 183 18.72 -7.13 -12.15
CA PHE A 183 19.25 -8.00 -11.11
C PHE A 183 19.65 -7.17 -9.88
N THR A 184 19.19 -7.57 -8.70
CA THR A 184 19.38 -6.86 -7.44
C THR A 184 19.78 -7.85 -6.36
N LYS A 185 20.24 -7.38 -5.19
CA LYS A 185 20.52 -8.23 -4.00
C LYS A 185 19.33 -9.12 -3.63
N ARG A 186 18.10 -8.60 -3.78
CA ARG A 186 16.89 -9.40 -3.57
C ARG A 186 16.80 -10.58 -4.54
N LEU A 187 17.06 -10.36 -5.83
CA LEU A 187 17.02 -11.45 -6.83
C LEU A 187 18.19 -12.42 -6.66
N GLU A 188 19.35 -11.94 -6.21
CA GLU A 188 20.47 -12.80 -5.82
C GLU A 188 20.09 -13.76 -4.67
N MET A 189 19.43 -13.24 -3.62
CA MET A 189 18.91 -14.04 -2.53
C MET A 189 17.89 -15.08 -3.02
N VAL A 190 16.92 -14.67 -3.86
CA VAL A 190 15.94 -15.60 -4.45
C VAL A 190 16.62 -16.68 -5.28
N LYS A 191 17.65 -16.32 -6.06
CA LYS A 191 18.44 -17.30 -6.83
C LYS A 191 19.12 -18.31 -5.91
N ASN A 192 19.78 -17.84 -4.84
CA ASN A 192 20.47 -18.72 -3.91
C ASN A 192 19.48 -19.67 -3.22
N ILE A 193 18.30 -19.21 -2.84
CA ILE A 193 17.24 -20.07 -2.28
C ILE A 193 16.79 -21.09 -3.33
N LYS A 194 16.56 -20.67 -4.58
CA LYS A 194 16.14 -21.56 -5.66
C LYS A 194 17.18 -22.65 -5.93
N ASP A 195 18.45 -22.27 -5.92
CA ASP A 195 19.56 -23.22 -6.11
C ASP A 195 19.67 -24.19 -4.90
N ALA A 196 19.42 -23.71 -3.68
CA ALA A 196 19.50 -24.52 -2.46
C ALA A 196 18.35 -25.54 -2.34
N VAL A 197 17.10 -25.15 -2.72
CA VAL A 197 15.97 -26.09 -2.68
C VAL A 197 15.99 -27.08 -3.86
N GLY A 198 16.78 -26.79 -4.88
CA GLY A 198 16.99 -27.66 -6.04
C GLY A 198 15.69 -28.09 -6.70
N GLY A 199 15.59 -29.41 -7.00
CA GLY A 199 14.37 -30.02 -7.56
C GLY A 199 13.41 -30.59 -6.51
N GLU A 200 13.68 -30.40 -5.22
CA GLU A 200 12.87 -30.94 -4.13
C GLU A 200 11.53 -30.22 -3.97
N MET A 201 11.46 -28.94 -4.41
CA MET A 201 10.28 -28.11 -4.34
C MET A 201 9.87 -27.54 -5.69
N ASN A 202 8.57 -27.47 -5.97
CA ASN A 202 8.05 -26.75 -7.13
C ASN A 202 8.11 -25.25 -6.85
N PHE A 203 9.29 -24.64 -7.10
CA PHE A 203 9.51 -23.22 -6.90
C PHE A 203 9.22 -22.45 -8.17
N LYS A 204 8.18 -21.60 -8.15
CA LYS A 204 7.77 -20.73 -9.25
C LYS A 204 8.18 -19.28 -9.01
N THR A 205 8.64 -18.63 -10.09
CA THR A 205 8.96 -17.19 -10.09
C THR A 205 8.17 -16.50 -11.20
N TYR A 206 7.73 -15.27 -10.94
CA TYR A 206 7.06 -14.42 -11.94
C TYR A 206 7.61 -12.99 -11.86
N GLY A 207 7.74 -12.34 -13.03
CA GLY A 207 8.31 -10.98 -13.14
C GLY A 207 9.79 -10.89 -12.80
N SER A 208 10.51 -12.03 -12.87
CA SER A 208 11.94 -12.15 -12.64
C SER A 208 12.48 -13.42 -13.30
N PHE A 209 13.81 -13.50 -13.50
CA PHE A 209 14.49 -14.66 -14.10
C PHE A 209 13.97 -15.06 -15.50
N GLY A 210 13.54 -14.07 -16.30
CA GLY A 210 13.01 -14.30 -17.64
C GLY A 210 11.51 -14.64 -17.68
N GLU A 211 10.88 -14.89 -16.55
CA GLU A 211 9.44 -15.18 -16.49
C GLU A 211 8.62 -13.88 -16.51
N PRO A 212 7.51 -13.82 -17.27
CA PRO A 212 6.65 -12.64 -17.31
C PRO A 212 5.99 -12.36 -15.96
N PRO A 213 5.69 -11.09 -15.65
CA PRO A 213 4.93 -10.75 -14.47
C PRO A 213 3.46 -11.17 -14.60
N VAL A 214 2.84 -11.49 -13.48
CA VAL A 214 1.39 -11.79 -13.38
C VAL A 214 0.67 -10.68 -12.65
N TRP A 215 -0.53 -10.31 -13.11
CA TRP A 215 -1.32 -9.21 -12.59
C TRP A 215 -2.81 -9.57 -12.50
N GLY A 216 -3.51 -8.93 -11.55
CA GLY A 216 -4.96 -9.08 -11.39
C GLY A 216 -5.38 -10.55 -11.31
N PRO A 217 -6.37 -10.97 -12.13
CA PRO A 217 -6.91 -12.34 -12.08
C PRO A 217 -5.86 -13.44 -12.30
N ASP A 218 -4.80 -13.19 -13.05
CA ASP A 218 -3.75 -14.19 -13.27
C ASP A 218 -2.85 -14.34 -12.03
N TYR A 219 -2.63 -13.26 -11.29
CA TYR A 219 -1.97 -13.34 -9.99
C TYR A 219 -2.84 -14.11 -8.98
N ASP A 220 -4.15 -13.89 -8.98
CA ASP A 220 -5.07 -14.61 -8.09
C ASP A 220 -5.11 -16.11 -8.38
N LYS A 221 -5.06 -16.51 -9.68
CA LYS A 221 -4.93 -17.91 -10.09
C LYS A 221 -3.62 -18.54 -9.60
N VAL A 222 -2.52 -17.79 -9.63
CA VAL A 222 -1.22 -18.26 -9.11
C VAL A 222 -1.29 -18.40 -7.60
N LEU A 223 -1.84 -17.41 -6.88
CA LEU A 223 -2.03 -17.50 -5.43
C LEU A 223 -2.89 -18.70 -5.03
N ALA A 224 -3.98 -18.98 -5.77
CA ALA A 224 -4.87 -20.11 -5.50
C ALA A 224 -4.19 -21.49 -5.58
N GLN A 225 -2.96 -21.55 -6.08
CA GLN A 225 -2.16 -22.77 -6.24
C GLN A 225 -0.94 -22.78 -5.31
N THR A 226 -0.75 -21.75 -4.47
CA THR A 226 0.50 -21.50 -3.75
C THR A 226 0.39 -21.84 -2.27
N ARG A 227 1.32 -22.65 -1.77
CA ARG A 227 1.45 -23.01 -0.36
C ARG A 227 2.24 -21.97 0.43
N MET A 228 3.42 -21.61 -0.05
CA MET A 228 4.39 -20.73 0.61
C MET A 228 4.90 -19.68 -0.36
N ALA A 229 5.34 -18.53 0.14
CA ALA A 229 5.90 -17.48 -0.70
C ALA A 229 7.04 -16.70 -0.02
N LEU A 230 7.99 -16.25 -0.83
CA LEU A 230 9.03 -15.31 -0.41
C LEU A 230 8.48 -13.88 -0.45
N ASN A 231 8.38 -13.26 0.72
CA ASN A 231 8.01 -11.86 0.88
C ASN A 231 9.25 -11.00 1.17
N LEU A 232 10.11 -10.85 0.18
CA LEU A 232 11.34 -10.07 0.28
C LEU A 232 11.14 -8.66 -0.24
N ASN A 233 11.57 -7.65 0.51
CA ASN A 233 11.48 -6.24 0.15
C ASN A 233 12.57 -5.83 -0.84
N ARG A 234 12.44 -4.64 -1.46
CA ARG A 234 13.49 -4.09 -2.35
C ARG A 234 14.75 -3.70 -1.58
N GLN A 235 14.57 -3.26 -0.34
CA GLN A 235 15.60 -2.99 0.65
C GLN A 235 15.17 -3.69 1.93
N GLU A 236 16.08 -4.42 2.54
CA GLU A 236 15.84 -5.08 3.82
C GLU A 236 16.28 -4.20 4.99
N GLY A 237 15.74 -4.46 6.18
CA GLY A 237 16.09 -3.77 7.41
C GLY A 237 15.16 -2.62 7.82
N ASP A 238 14.20 -2.22 6.98
CA ASP A 238 13.16 -1.30 7.39
C ASP A 238 12.28 -1.97 8.45
N HIS A 239 12.23 -1.41 9.64
CA HIS A 239 11.55 -1.99 10.80
C HIS A 239 10.04 -2.13 10.56
N TRP A 240 9.52 -3.34 10.65
CA TRP A 240 8.11 -3.71 10.42
C TRP A 240 7.53 -3.23 9.09
N TYR A 241 8.35 -3.01 8.08
CA TYR A 241 7.83 -2.56 6.80
C TYR A 241 6.97 -3.65 6.15
N THR A 242 5.67 -3.42 6.09
CA THR A 242 4.73 -4.27 5.36
C THR A 242 4.50 -3.73 3.95
N SER A 243 4.66 -4.59 2.96
CA SER A 243 4.27 -4.30 1.59
C SER A 243 2.86 -4.83 1.32
N ASP A 244 2.22 -4.33 0.27
CA ASP A 244 0.91 -4.83 -0.18
C ASP A 244 0.92 -6.35 -0.48
N ARG A 245 2.06 -6.88 -0.92
CA ARG A 245 2.26 -8.33 -1.09
C ARG A 245 2.08 -9.10 0.21
N MET A 246 2.56 -8.56 1.34
CA MET A 246 2.44 -9.22 2.64
C MET A 246 0.97 -9.43 3.02
N SER A 247 0.14 -8.40 2.85
CA SER A 247 -1.29 -8.50 3.12
C SER A 247 -2.00 -9.44 2.14
N GLN A 248 -1.61 -9.41 0.87
CA GLN A 248 -2.17 -10.28 -0.15
C GLN A 248 -1.87 -11.77 0.11
N LEU A 249 -0.63 -12.09 0.47
CA LEU A 249 -0.24 -13.45 0.79
C LEU A 249 -0.93 -13.95 2.08
N GLY A 250 -0.80 -13.19 3.17
CA GLY A 250 -1.36 -13.57 4.48
C GLY A 250 -2.88 -13.64 4.45
N GLY A 251 -3.54 -12.66 3.81
CA GLY A 251 -5.00 -12.64 3.67
C GLY A 251 -5.58 -13.80 2.87
N ASN A 252 -4.77 -14.43 2.00
CA ASN A 252 -5.14 -15.63 1.24
C ASN A 252 -4.62 -16.94 1.88
N GLY A 253 -4.11 -16.89 3.11
CA GLY A 253 -3.65 -18.08 3.84
C GLY A 253 -2.34 -18.68 3.30
N VAL A 254 -1.50 -17.89 2.62
CA VAL A 254 -0.20 -18.34 2.11
C VAL A 254 0.87 -18.11 3.19
N LEU A 255 1.61 -19.16 3.56
CA LEU A 255 2.74 -19.05 4.50
C LEU A 255 3.83 -18.15 3.91
N GLN A 256 4.36 -17.21 4.70
CA GLN A 256 5.29 -16.21 4.20
C GLN A 256 6.67 -16.34 4.85
N PHE A 257 7.71 -16.28 4.03
CA PHE A 257 9.09 -16.11 4.48
C PHE A 257 9.52 -14.67 4.25
N ALA A 258 9.76 -13.93 5.32
CA ALA A 258 10.28 -12.57 5.30
C ALA A 258 11.73 -12.55 5.83
N HIS A 259 12.49 -11.52 5.47
CA HIS A 259 13.83 -11.36 5.98
C HIS A 259 13.81 -11.00 7.48
N SER A 260 14.62 -11.65 8.30
CA SER A 260 14.66 -11.45 9.75
C SER A 260 14.99 -10.02 10.19
N SER A 261 15.77 -9.28 9.39
CA SER A 261 16.09 -7.87 9.70
C SER A 261 14.88 -6.92 9.74
N GLY A 262 13.70 -7.36 9.29
CA GLY A 262 12.46 -6.60 9.39
C GLY A 262 11.89 -6.50 10.80
N GLY A 263 12.35 -7.32 11.76
CA GLY A 263 11.91 -7.31 13.16
C GLY A 263 10.46 -7.77 13.35
N PHE A 264 9.93 -8.61 12.46
CA PHE A 264 8.54 -9.10 12.58
C PHE A 264 8.33 -10.03 13.77
N ASP A 265 9.40 -10.65 14.28
CA ASP A 265 9.43 -11.42 15.53
C ASP A 265 9.04 -10.57 16.76
N GLU A 266 9.21 -9.24 16.71
CA GLU A 266 8.73 -8.32 17.73
C GLU A 266 7.24 -7.99 17.59
N TYR A 267 6.66 -8.21 16.40
CA TYR A 267 5.33 -7.72 16.03
C TYR A 267 4.26 -8.83 16.01
N VAL A 268 4.60 -10.01 15.52
CA VAL A 268 3.68 -11.15 15.46
C VAL A 268 3.88 -12.06 16.65
N PRO A 269 2.82 -12.71 17.16
CA PRO A 269 2.94 -13.68 18.24
C PRO A 269 3.93 -14.80 17.90
N ALA A 270 4.74 -15.22 18.88
CA ALA A 270 5.80 -16.22 18.67
C ALA A 270 5.28 -17.55 18.11
N GLU A 271 4.06 -17.95 18.47
CA GLU A 271 3.38 -19.14 17.96
C GLU A 271 3.00 -19.08 16.47
N THR A 272 3.07 -17.91 15.87
CA THR A 272 2.83 -17.72 14.43
C THR A 272 4.11 -17.71 13.59
N LEU A 273 5.27 -17.77 14.26
CA LEU A 273 6.58 -17.84 13.61
C LEU A 273 7.00 -19.29 13.46
N VAL A 274 7.56 -19.64 12.30
CA VAL A 274 8.06 -20.98 11.98
C VAL A 274 9.58 -20.95 11.84
#